data_d8e42f9e262ea5c06f8b64b5c48e5d63
#
_entry.id   d8e42f9e262ea5c06f8b64b5c48e5d63
#
_cell.length_a   1.000
_cell.length_b   1.000
_cell.length_c   1.000
_cell.angle_alpha   90.00
_cell.angle_beta   90.00
_cell.angle_gamma   90.00
#
_symmetry.space_group_name_H-M   'P 1'
#
loop_
_entity.id
_entity.type
_entity.pdbx_description
1 polymer ?
#
loop_
_entity_poly.entity_id
_entity_poly.type
_entity_poly.pdbx_seq_one_letter_code
_entity_poly.pdbx_strand_id
1 'polypeptide(L)'
;LLIGDGGAGKNPDAADEVFRTRYEDILDFLKKTFGTGYERVLVCAGAGGGTGAGGVARVLEICHDLNQSLGKETKDTDAKVGCILALPTRGEGIKVQENSKKTVSKVVDLQKAGVISPLIILDNEKIKQLYPKLSVNQFWGTANNSICSVFHLFNKISAKESAYTTFDKADLDTIFSSGIIMFGATPIKDTSETGISYAVRDNLRKNILAGVDAATGNVAACVIIGDKQSLDSIPQSSLEHGFEQLSRMMGSNSTVHRGIYAGAKKGLAVYTAIGGLQAPDNLFDYFFKVDRVYK
;
A
#
# COMPACT_ATOMS: atom_id res chain seq x y z
N LEU A 1 10.51 -18.44 -12.93
CA LEU A 1 9.82 -19.73 -12.92
C LEU A 1 8.60 -19.67 -13.84
N LEU A 2 8.54 -20.53 -14.84
CA LEU A 2 7.34 -20.76 -15.65
C LEU A 2 6.54 -21.89 -15.01
N ILE A 3 5.28 -21.62 -14.66
CA ILE A 3 4.38 -22.58 -14.00
C ILE A 3 3.24 -23.08 -14.91
N GLY A 4 3.13 -22.52 -16.14
CA GLY A 4 2.13 -22.89 -17.15
C GLY A 4 2.55 -22.44 -18.54
N ASP A 5 1.83 -22.91 -19.56
CA ASP A 5 2.19 -22.74 -20.99
C ASP A 5 1.72 -21.41 -21.59
N GLY A 6 1.20 -20.49 -20.80
CA GLY A 6 0.73 -19.19 -21.27
C GLY A 6 -0.11 -18.43 -20.24
N GLY A 7 -0.81 -17.39 -20.70
CA GLY A 7 -1.71 -16.62 -19.85
C GLY A 7 -3.04 -17.34 -19.59
N ALA A 8 -3.65 -17.16 -18.43
CA ALA A 8 -4.91 -17.81 -18.03
C ALA A 8 -6.18 -17.22 -18.68
N GLY A 9 -6.08 -16.39 -19.73
CA GLY A 9 -7.22 -15.93 -20.52
C GLY A 9 -8.34 -15.23 -19.72
N LYS A 10 -8.00 -14.45 -18.67
CA LYS A 10 -8.95 -13.84 -17.72
C LYS A 10 -9.79 -14.88 -16.94
N ASN A 11 -9.24 -16.10 -16.76
CA ASN A 11 -9.85 -17.15 -15.96
C ASN A 11 -9.02 -17.41 -14.69
N PRO A 12 -9.38 -16.81 -13.52
CA PRO A 12 -8.68 -17.01 -12.27
C PRO A 12 -8.71 -18.44 -11.73
N ASP A 13 -9.81 -19.17 -11.98
CA ASP A 13 -9.97 -20.54 -11.47
C ASP A 13 -8.98 -21.50 -12.16
N ALA A 14 -8.78 -21.34 -13.48
CA ALA A 14 -7.76 -22.09 -14.20
C ALA A 14 -6.34 -21.76 -13.71
N ALA A 15 -6.07 -20.51 -13.37
CA ALA A 15 -4.79 -20.13 -12.80
C ALA A 15 -4.60 -20.69 -11.37
N ASP A 16 -5.62 -20.59 -10.51
CA ASP A 16 -5.57 -21.14 -9.15
C ASP A 16 -5.22 -22.64 -9.16
N GLU A 17 -5.83 -23.40 -10.07
CA GLU A 17 -5.53 -24.83 -10.25
C GLU A 17 -4.07 -25.09 -10.63
N VAL A 18 -3.51 -24.31 -11.56
CA VAL A 18 -2.09 -24.41 -11.94
C VAL A 18 -1.19 -24.08 -10.74
N PHE A 19 -1.46 -23.02 -9.99
CA PHE A 19 -0.68 -22.67 -8.80
C PHE A 19 -0.80 -23.74 -7.72
N ARG A 20 -1.96 -24.34 -7.56
CA ARG A 20 -2.20 -25.43 -6.60
C ARG A 20 -1.39 -26.69 -6.96
N THR A 21 -1.41 -27.10 -8.21
CA THR A 21 -0.69 -28.30 -8.66
C THR A 21 0.83 -28.13 -8.69
N ARG A 22 1.32 -26.87 -8.79
CA ARG A 22 2.74 -26.54 -8.83
C ARG A 22 3.26 -25.95 -7.50
N TYR A 23 2.56 -26.18 -6.41
CA TYR A 23 2.87 -25.64 -5.08
C TYR A 23 4.32 -25.89 -4.66
N GLU A 24 4.75 -27.16 -4.69
CA GLU A 24 6.11 -27.56 -4.28
C GLU A 24 7.19 -26.93 -5.17
N ASP A 25 6.95 -26.86 -6.47
CA ASP A 25 7.90 -26.26 -7.42
C ASP A 25 8.08 -24.75 -7.13
N ILE A 26 7.00 -24.07 -6.78
CA ILE A 26 7.03 -22.65 -6.43
C ILE A 26 7.76 -22.46 -5.10
N LEU A 27 7.43 -23.25 -4.09
CA LEU A 27 8.08 -23.21 -2.78
C LEU A 27 9.59 -23.45 -2.88
N ASP A 28 10.01 -24.46 -3.64
CA ASP A 28 11.42 -24.76 -3.88
C ASP A 28 12.13 -23.65 -4.63
N PHE A 29 11.46 -23.06 -5.62
CA PHE A 29 12.01 -21.91 -6.34
C PHE A 29 12.23 -20.71 -5.41
N LEU A 30 11.25 -20.40 -4.55
CA LEU A 30 11.36 -19.29 -3.59
C LEU A 30 12.49 -19.56 -2.58
N LYS A 31 12.60 -20.78 -2.04
CA LYS A 31 13.69 -21.17 -1.14
C LYS A 31 15.06 -20.98 -1.80
N LYS A 32 15.23 -21.44 -3.04
CA LYS A 32 16.47 -21.32 -3.78
C LYS A 32 16.82 -19.87 -4.16
N THR A 33 15.80 -19.06 -4.45
CA THR A 33 15.99 -17.68 -4.92
C THR A 33 16.28 -16.71 -3.79
N PHE A 34 15.53 -16.78 -2.71
CA PHE A 34 15.60 -15.81 -1.62
C PHE A 34 16.39 -16.30 -0.40
N GLY A 35 16.50 -17.63 -0.24
CA GLY A 35 17.17 -18.22 0.92
C GLY A 35 16.54 -17.73 2.23
N THR A 36 17.39 -17.39 3.20
CA THR A 36 16.97 -16.86 4.52
C THR A 36 17.25 -15.37 4.72
N GLY A 37 17.82 -14.69 3.71
CA GLY A 37 18.39 -13.34 3.82
C GLY A 37 17.40 -12.18 3.66
N TYR A 38 16.10 -12.41 3.59
CA TYR A 38 15.09 -11.36 3.50
C TYR A 38 14.39 -11.13 4.84
N GLU A 39 13.87 -9.91 5.04
CA GLU A 39 13.09 -9.55 6.23
C GLU A 39 11.58 -9.62 5.96
N ARG A 40 11.15 -9.29 4.73
CA ARG A 40 9.73 -9.25 4.33
C ARG A 40 9.60 -9.62 2.85
N VAL A 41 8.53 -10.31 2.52
CA VAL A 41 8.14 -10.62 1.14
C VAL A 41 6.90 -9.80 0.78
N LEU A 42 6.90 -9.15 -0.39
CA LEU A 42 5.72 -8.48 -0.93
C LEU A 42 5.34 -9.10 -2.26
N VAL A 43 4.15 -9.67 -2.33
CA VAL A 43 3.57 -10.24 -3.54
C VAL A 43 2.78 -9.14 -4.26
N CYS A 44 3.17 -8.84 -5.50
CA CYS A 44 2.49 -7.83 -6.31
C CYS A 44 1.65 -8.49 -7.39
N ALA A 45 0.36 -8.15 -7.49
CA ALA A 45 -0.54 -8.73 -8.48
C ALA A 45 -1.61 -7.73 -8.95
N GLY A 46 -2.10 -7.93 -10.20
CA GLY A 46 -3.31 -7.30 -10.68
C GLY A 46 -4.53 -8.17 -10.35
N ALA A 47 -5.56 -7.57 -9.74
CA ALA A 47 -6.73 -8.29 -9.26
C ALA A 47 -7.70 -8.76 -10.35
N GLY A 48 -7.70 -8.13 -11.53
CA GLY A 48 -8.73 -8.36 -12.55
C GLY A 48 -8.37 -9.38 -13.64
N GLY A 49 -7.09 -9.76 -13.75
CA GLY A 49 -6.61 -10.69 -14.78
C GLY A 49 -6.95 -12.15 -14.50
N GLY A 50 -6.35 -13.06 -15.26
CA GLY A 50 -6.43 -14.50 -14.99
C GLY A 50 -5.34 -14.94 -14.01
N THR A 51 -4.08 -14.83 -14.44
CA THR A 51 -2.92 -15.34 -13.69
C THR A 51 -2.73 -14.63 -12.34
N GLY A 52 -2.71 -13.28 -12.32
CA GLY A 52 -2.55 -12.53 -11.08
C GLY A 52 -3.71 -12.75 -10.11
N ALA A 53 -4.94 -12.68 -10.62
CA ALA A 53 -6.14 -12.87 -9.81
C ALA A 53 -6.25 -14.29 -9.21
N GLY A 54 -5.92 -15.32 -10.00
CA GLY A 54 -6.00 -16.71 -9.54
C GLY A 54 -4.83 -17.11 -8.66
N GLY A 55 -3.62 -16.61 -8.97
CA GLY A 55 -2.40 -17.06 -8.29
C GLY A 55 -2.05 -16.32 -7.02
N VAL A 56 -2.50 -15.07 -6.85
CA VAL A 56 -2.01 -14.22 -5.76
C VAL A 56 -2.24 -14.83 -4.37
N ALA A 57 -3.43 -15.34 -4.09
CA ALA A 57 -3.75 -15.95 -2.79
C ALA A 57 -2.84 -17.16 -2.54
N ARG A 58 -2.64 -18.03 -3.52
CA ARG A 58 -1.75 -19.19 -3.39
C ARG A 58 -0.31 -18.80 -3.15
N VAL A 59 0.21 -17.83 -3.87
CA VAL A 59 1.59 -17.36 -3.66
C VAL A 59 1.76 -16.74 -2.27
N LEU A 60 0.75 -16.03 -1.77
CA LEU A 60 0.76 -15.50 -0.40
C LEU A 60 0.81 -16.63 0.65
N GLU A 61 -0.02 -17.67 0.49
CA GLU A 61 -0.01 -18.86 1.35
C GLU A 61 1.36 -19.56 1.29
N ILE A 62 1.92 -19.78 0.09
CA ILE A 62 3.26 -20.40 -0.08
C ILE A 62 4.35 -19.56 0.61
N CYS A 63 4.31 -18.23 0.49
CA CYS A 63 5.26 -17.35 1.17
C CYS A 63 5.11 -17.40 2.69
N HIS A 64 3.88 -17.50 3.19
CA HIS A 64 3.61 -17.69 4.61
C HIS A 64 4.17 -19.01 5.13
N ASP A 65 3.88 -20.14 4.46
CA ASP A 65 4.41 -21.46 4.81
C ASP A 65 5.94 -21.48 4.75
N LEU A 66 6.54 -20.79 3.76
CA LEU A 66 7.98 -20.64 3.69
C LEU A 66 8.53 -19.93 4.93
N ASN A 67 7.90 -18.81 5.35
CA ASN A 67 8.32 -18.07 6.53
C ASN A 67 8.20 -18.91 7.80
N GLN A 68 7.11 -19.64 7.96
CA GLN A 68 6.92 -20.57 9.08
C GLN A 68 8.03 -21.64 9.10
N SER A 69 8.32 -22.25 7.96
CA SER A 69 9.37 -23.28 7.84
C SER A 69 10.77 -22.77 8.17
N LEU A 70 11.00 -21.45 8.01
CA LEU A 70 12.26 -20.78 8.32
C LEU A 70 12.30 -20.19 9.74
N GLY A 71 11.26 -20.37 10.55
CA GLY A 71 11.14 -19.79 11.89
C GLY A 71 11.14 -18.26 11.90
N LYS A 72 10.72 -17.62 10.79
CA LYS A 72 10.70 -16.16 10.66
C LYS A 72 9.46 -15.49 11.26
N GLU A 73 8.43 -16.27 11.54
CA GLU A 73 7.26 -15.79 12.26
C GLU A 73 7.52 -15.95 13.75
N THR A 74 7.74 -14.85 14.41
CA THR A 74 7.75 -14.77 15.86
C THR A 74 6.32 -14.52 16.32
N LYS A 75 5.97 -15.08 17.47
CA LYS A 75 4.67 -15.04 18.13
C LYS A 75 3.86 -13.78 17.84
N ASP A 76 2.67 -13.99 17.39
CA ASP A 76 1.43 -13.21 17.56
C ASP A 76 1.09 -12.05 16.63
N THR A 77 1.95 -11.46 15.81
CA THR A 77 1.49 -10.38 14.91
C THR A 77 2.38 -10.08 13.70
N ASP A 78 3.56 -10.64 13.60
CA ASP A 78 4.54 -10.21 12.59
C ASP A 78 4.46 -11.02 11.29
N ALA A 79 3.31 -11.02 10.62
CA ALA A 79 3.24 -11.54 9.27
C ALA A 79 4.29 -10.80 8.39
N LYS A 80 5.35 -11.50 8.00
CA LYS A 80 6.43 -10.97 7.16
C LYS A 80 6.08 -11.08 5.66
N VAL A 81 4.84 -11.40 5.35
CA VAL A 81 4.31 -11.51 3.99
C VAL A 81 3.25 -10.43 3.80
N GLY A 82 3.43 -9.60 2.79
CA GLY A 82 2.47 -8.57 2.42
C GLY A 82 2.03 -8.68 0.96
N CYS A 83 1.02 -7.91 0.61
CA CYS A 83 0.46 -7.86 -0.73
C CYS A 83 0.32 -6.43 -1.24
N ILE A 84 0.70 -6.22 -2.50
CA ILE A 84 0.33 -5.02 -3.26
C ILE A 84 -0.62 -5.47 -4.37
N LEU A 85 -1.90 -5.11 -4.25
CA LEU A 85 -2.96 -5.54 -5.14
C LEU A 85 -3.50 -4.38 -5.96
N ALA A 86 -3.30 -4.42 -7.29
CA ALA A 86 -3.76 -3.38 -8.19
C ALA A 86 -5.17 -3.70 -8.73
N LEU A 87 -6.11 -2.78 -8.52
CA LEU A 87 -7.45 -2.84 -9.08
C LEU A 87 -7.47 -2.37 -10.53
N PRO A 88 -8.32 -2.95 -11.38
CA PRO A 88 -8.47 -2.53 -12.77
C PRO A 88 -9.09 -1.14 -12.89
N THR A 89 -8.96 -0.53 -14.05
CA THR A 89 -9.76 0.63 -14.42
C THR A 89 -11.20 0.22 -14.77
N ARG A 90 -12.15 1.15 -14.67
CA ARG A 90 -13.56 0.88 -15.03
C ARG A 90 -13.76 0.41 -16.45
N GLY A 91 -12.92 0.85 -17.38
CA GLY A 91 -13.00 0.52 -18.81
C GLY A 91 -12.57 -0.91 -19.18
N GLU A 92 -12.08 -1.72 -18.23
CA GLU A 92 -11.56 -3.06 -18.52
C GLU A 92 -12.64 -4.15 -18.63
N GLY A 93 -13.90 -3.81 -18.42
CA GLY A 93 -15.04 -4.68 -18.61
C GLY A 93 -15.48 -5.48 -17.39
N ILE A 94 -16.72 -5.95 -17.41
CA ILE A 94 -17.43 -6.56 -16.27
C ILE A 94 -16.70 -7.79 -15.74
N LYS A 95 -16.25 -8.69 -16.59
CA LYS A 95 -15.53 -9.91 -16.17
C LYS A 95 -14.26 -9.61 -15.36
N VAL A 96 -13.52 -8.57 -15.75
CA VAL A 96 -12.31 -8.14 -15.05
C VAL A 96 -12.66 -7.55 -13.67
N GLN A 97 -13.77 -6.83 -13.58
CA GLN A 97 -14.28 -6.29 -12.32
C GLN A 97 -14.77 -7.39 -11.37
N GLU A 98 -15.49 -8.39 -11.88
CA GLU A 98 -15.92 -9.56 -11.11
C GLU A 98 -14.74 -10.37 -10.59
N ASN A 99 -13.73 -10.60 -11.43
CA ASN A 99 -12.48 -11.24 -11.03
C ASN A 99 -11.81 -10.44 -9.90
N SER A 100 -11.73 -9.11 -10.05
CA SER A 100 -11.14 -8.23 -9.07
C SER A 100 -11.87 -8.32 -7.72
N LYS A 101 -13.20 -8.33 -7.73
CA LYS A 101 -14.03 -8.52 -6.52
C LYS A 101 -13.66 -9.80 -5.78
N LYS A 102 -13.67 -10.93 -6.50
CA LYS A 102 -13.33 -12.25 -5.91
C LYS A 102 -11.90 -12.27 -5.36
N THR A 103 -10.95 -11.69 -6.09
CA THR A 103 -9.54 -11.65 -5.68
C THR A 103 -9.33 -10.81 -4.44
N VAL A 104 -9.92 -9.61 -4.40
CA VAL A 104 -9.84 -8.73 -3.23
C VAL A 104 -10.44 -9.39 -2.00
N SER A 105 -11.62 -10.04 -2.12
CA SER A 105 -12.23 -10.78 -1.02
C SER A 105 -11.28 -11.84 -0.45
N LYS A 106 -10.73 -12.71 -1.32
CA LYS A 106 -9.77 -13.76 -0.90
C LYS A 106 -8.55 -13.17 -0.17
N VAL A 107 -7.96 -12.08 -0.70
CA VAL A 107 -6.76 -11.47 -0.10
C VAL A 107 -7.08 -10.75 1.20
N VAL A 108 -8.25 -10.11 1.31
CA VAL A 108 -8.73 -9.50 2.56
C VAL A 108 -9.01 -10.57 3.62
N ASP A 109 -9.54 -11.73 3.23
CA ASP A 109 -9.75 -12.85 4.16
C ASP A 109 -8.42 -13.38 4.70
N LEU A 110 -7.37 -13.51 3.87
CA LEU A 110 -6.02 -13.84 4.32
C LEU A 110 -5.44 -12.77 5.28
N GLN A 111 -5.69 -11.50 5.02
CA GLN A 111 -5.27 -10.42 5.91
C GLN A 111 -6.01 -10.50 7.27
N LYS A 112 -7.33 -10.70 7.27
CA LYS A 112 -8.12 -10.86 8.50
C LYS A 112 -7.72 -12.10 9.30
N ALA A 113 -7.29 -13.16 8.62
CA ALA A 113 -6.77 -14.37 9.25
C ALA A 113 -5.33 -14.21 9.79
N GLY A 114 -4.69 -13.04 9.62
CA GLY A 114 -3.33 -12.79 10.07
C GLY A 114 -2.24 -13.44 9.20
N VAL A 115 -2.61 -14.03 8.07
CA VAL A 115 -1.64 -14.68 7.14
C VAL A 115 -0.75 -13.64 6.44
N ILE A 116 -1.29 -12.44 6.19
CA ILE A 116 -0.56 -11.38 5.49
C ILE A 116 -0.69 -10.02 6.19
N SER A 117 0.39 -9.26 6.19
CA SER A 117 0.49 -7.83 6.49
C SER A 117 1.82 -7.28 5.92
N PRO A 118 1.81 -6.11 5.25
CA PRO A 118 0.67 -5.25 4.94
C PRO A 118 -0.12 -5.70 3.71
N LEU A 119 -1.37 -5.24 3.60
CA LEU A 119 -2.14 -5.24 2.38
C LEU A 119 -2.27 -3.81 1.84
N ILE A 120 -1.75 -3.56 0.64
CA ILE A 120 -1.83 -2.29 -0.07
C ILE A 120 -2.71 -2.49 -1.29
N ILE A 121 -3.84 -1.81 -1.34
CA ILE A 121 -4.75 -1.86 -2.49
C ILE A 121 -4.57 -0.59 -3.31
N LEU A 122 -4.26 -0.73 -4.60
CA LEU A 122 -4.03 0.37 -5.53
C LEU A 122 -5.19 0.48 -6.52
N ASP A 123 -5.83 1.64 -6.58
CA ASP A 123 -6.94 1.90 -7.50
C ASP A 123 -6.44 2.63 -8.76
N ASN A 124 -6.28 1.89 -9.85
CA ASN A 124 -5.86 2.46 -11.13
C ASN A 124 -6.86 3.49 -11.69
N GLU A 125 -8.15 3.39 -11.35
CA GLU A 125 -9.13 4.40 -11.74
C GLU A 125 -8.92 5.72 -10.99
N LYS A 126 -8.58 5.68 -9.69
CA LYS A 126 -8.20 6.89 -8.95
C LYS A 126 -6.93 7.53 -9.50
N ILE A 127 -5.92 6.74 -9.86
CA ILE A 127 -4.70 7.24 -10.49
C ILE A 127 -5.03 7.94 -11.81
N LYS A 128 -5.89 7.35 -12.63
CA LYS A 128 -6.38 7.96 -13.87
C LYS A 128 -7.10 9.30 -13.63
N GLN A 129 -7.91 9.38 -12.57
CA GLN A 129 -8.61 10.62 -12.19
C GLN A 129 -7.64 11.69 -11.67
N LEU A 130 -6.60 11.31 -10.94
CA LEU A 130 -5.57 12.23 -10.47
C LEU A 130 -4.71 12.81 -11.60
N TYR A 131 -4.52 12.04 -12.66
CA TYR A 131 -3.67 12.38 -13.80
C TYR A 131 -4.40 12.29 -15.15
N PRO A 132 -5.47 13.08 -15.37
CA PRO A 132 -6.35 12.93 -16.54
C PRO A 132 -5.68 13.27 -17.89
N LYS A 133 -4.52 13.92 -17.85
CA LYS A 133 -3.77 14.35 -19.05
C LYS A 133 -2.61 13.42 -19.42
N LEU A 134 -2.40 12.33 -18.67
CA LEU A 134 -1.33 11.39 -19.03
C LEU A 134 -1.65 10.64 -20.32
N SER A 135 -0.64 10.53 -21.17
CA SER A 135 -0.71 9.63 -22.33
C SER A 135 -0.73 8.16 -21.89
N VAL A 136 -1.19 7.27 -22.76
CA VAL A 136 -1.22 5.82 -22.51
C VAL A 136 0.16 5.30 -22.10
N ASN A 137 1.21 5.77 -22.77
CA ASN A 137 2.59 5.35 -22.47
C ASN A 137 3.10 5.84 -21.11
N GLN A 138 2.60 6.98 -20.63
CA GLN A 138 3.02 7.57 -19.35
C GLN A 138 2.22 7.05 -18.15
N PHE A 139 1.00 6.56 -18.40
CA PHE A 139 0.07 6.18 -17.33
C PHE A 139 0.68 5.11 -16.40
N TRP A 140 1.09 3.98 -16.94
CA TRP A 140 1.63 2.88 -16.15
C TRP A 140 2.93 3.24 -15.44
N GLY A 141 3.81 3.99 -16.11
CA GLY A 141 5.02 4.50 -15.49
C GLY A 141 4.72 5.40 -14.29
N THR A 142 3.76 6.32 -14.43
CA THR A 142 3.36 7.23 -13.35
C THR A 142 2.64 6.47 -12.22
N ALA A 143 1.73 5.56 -12.54
CA ALA A 143 1.03 4.74 -11.57
C ALA A 143 2.01 3.94 -10.69
N ASN A 144 2.91 3.20 -11.33
CA ASN A 144 3.89 2.39 -10.62
C ASN A 144 4.89 3.26 -9.83
N ASN A 145 5.38 4.35 -10.42
CA ASN A 145 6.30 5.25 -9.72
C ASN A 145 5.67 5.94 -8.53
N SER A 146 4.38 6.23 -8.55
CA SER A 146 3.68 6.90 -7.45
C SER A 146 3.74 6.08 -6.17
N ILE A 147 3.50 4.77 -6.26
CA ILE A 147 3.56 3.90 -5.07
C ILE A 147 5.00 3.49 -4.74
N CYS A 148 5.78 3.08 -5.73
CA CYS A 148 7.14 2.60 -5.50
C CYS A 148 8.03 3.68 -4.89
N SER A 149 7.85 4.95 -5.28
CA SER A 149 8.62 6.07 -4.73
C SER A 149 8.32 6.31 -3.25
N VAL A 150 7.06 6.27 -2.86
CA VAL A 150 6.67 6.50 -1.45
C VAL A 150 7.06 5.28 -0.60
N PHE A 151 6.81 4.08 -1.09
CA PHE A 151 7.26 2.85 -0.43
C PHE A 151 8.77 2.83 -0.22
N HIS A 152 9.55 3.10 -1.28
CA HIS A 152 11.02 3.21 -1.20
C HIS A 152 11.46 4.30 -0.22
N LEU A 153 10.77 5.44 -0.20
CA LEU A 153 11.07 6.52 0.72
C LEU A 153 10.98 6.06 2.17
N PHE A 154 9.86 5.44 2.58
CA PHE A 154 9.68 4.95 3.95
C PHE A 154 10.74 3.93 4.35
N ASN A 155 11.09 2.99 3.47
CA ASN A 155 12.18 2.05 3.71
C ASN A 155 13.54 2.77 3.88
N LYS A 156 13.80 3.81 3.07
CA LYS A 156 15.05 4.54 3.13
C LYS A 156 15.19 5.39 4.38
N ILE A 157 14.13 6.08 4.77
CA ILE A 157 14.16 6.99 5.94
C ILE A 157 14.18 6.21 7.26
N SER A 158 13.52 5.05 7.34
CA SER A 158 13.53 4.20 8.52
C SER A 158 14.91 3.60 8.85
N ALA A 159 15.81 3.57 7.86
CA ALA A 159 17.20 3.14 8.02
C ALA A 159 18.17 4.32 8.21
N LYS A 160 17.65 5.56 8.37
CA LYS A 160 18.48 6.77 8.43
C LYS A 160 18.15 7.59 9.68
N GLU A 161 19.15 7.95 10.44
CA GLU A 161 19.01 8.93 11.52
C GLU A 161 18.71 10.33 10.97
N SER A 162 17.91 11.08 11.73
CA SER A 162 17.61 12.49 11.45
C SER A 162 18.23 13.40 12.50
N ALA A 163 18.68 14.57 12.06
CA ALA A 163 19.10 15.64 12.97
C ALA A 163 17.93 16.32 13.71
N TYR A 164 16.68 16.03 13.32
CA TYR A 164 15.45 16.60 13.89
C TYR A 164 14.67 15.53 14.66
N THR A 165 13.83 14.76 13.94
CA THR A 165 13.02 13.68 14.50
C THR A 165 13.18 12.44 13.64
N THR A 166 13.59 11.33 14.24
CA THR A 166 13.80 10.06 13.52
C THR A 166 12.53 9.22 13.51
N PHE A 167 12.16 8.74 12.33
CA PHE A 167 11.22 7.66 12.12
C PHE A 167 12.04 6.40 11.85
N ASP A 168 12.03 5.45 12.75
CA ASP A 168 12.95 4.32 12.73
C ASP A 168 12.32 3.04 12.14
N LYS A 169 13.10 1.95 12.16
CA LYS A 169 12.67 0.66 11.64
C LYS A 169 11.52 0.06 12.46
N ALA A 170 11.50 0.24 13.77
CA ALA A 170 10.44 -0.28 14.61
C ALA A 170 9.10 0.42 14.32
N ASP A 171 9.15 1.74 14.06
CA ASP A 171 8.00 2.53 13.63
C ASP A 171 7.44 2.00 12.29
N LEU A 172 8.34 1.73 11.31
CA LEU A 172 7.94 1.19 10.02
C LEU A 172 7.35 -0.22 10.14
N ASP A 173 7.97 -1.09 10.94
CA ASP A 173 7.48 -2.46 11.16
C ASP A 173 6.11 -2.46 11.85
N THR A 174 5.88 -1.55 12.81
CA THR A 174 4.57 -1.36 13.44
C THR A 174 3.48 -1.04 12.42
N ILE A 175 3.76 -0.11 11.50
CA ILE A 175 2.80 0.24 10.44
C ILE A 175 2.61 -0.95 9.48
N PHE A 176 3.68 -1.61 9.06
CA PHE A 176 3.60 -2.72 8.11
C PHE A 176 2.95 -3.99 8.69
N SER A 177 2.89 -4.10 9.99
CA SER A 177 2.21 -5.19 10.70
C SER A 177 0.74 -4.89 11.04
N SER A 178 0.25 -3.70 10.71
CA SER A 178 -1.10 -3.24 11.10
C SER A 178 -2.24 -3.65 10.14
N GLY A 179 -1.98 -4.48 9.15
CA GLY A 179 -2.99 -4.97 8.20
C GLY A 179 -3.11 -4.12 6.93
N ILE A 180 -4.27 -3.53 6.66
CA ILE A 180 -4.44 -2.69 5.46
C ILE A 180 -3.78 -1.33 5.69
N ILE A 181 -2.93 -0.92 4.75
CA ILE A 181 -2.22 0.36 4.83
C ILE A 181 -2.43 1.21 3.58
N MET A 182 -2.35 2.52 3.76
CA MET A 182 -2.35 3.48 2.66
C MET A 182 -1.19 4.46 2.78
N PHE A 183 -0.73 4.96 1.64
CA PHE A 183 0.30 5.99 1.56
C PHE A 183 -0.24 7.28 0.95
N GLY A 184 0.36 8.39 1.35
CA GLY A 184 0.10 9.68 0.76
C GLY A 184 1.37 10.52 0.64
N ALA A 185 1.40 11.43 -0.33
CA ALA A 185 2.47 12.41 -0.51
C ALA A 185 1.90 13.72 -1.01
N THR A 186 2.19 14.83 -0.35
CA THR A 186 1.70 16.16 -0.74
C THR A 186 2.76 17.21 -0.49
N PRO A 187 3.05 18.10 -1.47
CA PRO A 187 3.94 19.23 -1.24
C PRO A 187 3.29 20.23 -0.26
N ILE A 188 4.10 20.75 0.65
CA ILE A 188 3.73 21.84 1.56
C ILE A 188 4.13 23.15 0.87
N LYS A 189 3.15 23.97 0.55
CA LYS A 189 3.36 25.28 -0.11
C LYS A 189 3.33 26.45 0.86
N ASP A 190 2.66 26.28 1.98
CA ASP A 190 2.49 27.26 3.04
C ASP A 190 2.96 26.62 4.36
N THR A 191 3.90 27.27 5.03
CA THR A 191 4.52 26.80 6.28
C THR A 191 3.82 27.30 7.54
N SER A 192 2.72 28.05 7.41
CA SER A 192 1.85 28.40 8.53
C SER A 192 1.19 27.16 9.15
N GLU A 193 0.69 27.28 10.37
CA GLU A 193 -0.05 26.20 11.06
C GLU A 193 -1.22 25.67 10.22
N THR A 194 -1.99 26.57 9.63
CA THR A 194 -3.10 26.22 8.74
C THR A 194 -2.62 25.59 7.45
N GLY A 195 -1.50 26.05 6.89
CA GLY A 195 -0.95 25.54 5.64
C GLY A 195 -0.46 24.11 5.77
N ILE A 196 0.28 23.79 6.84
CA ILE A 196 0.77 22.43 7.10
C ILE A 196 -0.40 21.49 7.42
N SER A 197 -1.33 21.90 8.28
CA SER A 197 -2.54 21.12 8.59
C SER A 197 -3.39 20.84 7.34
N TYR A 198 -3.49 21.83 6.43
CA TYR A 198 -4.17 21.66 5.15
C TYR A 198 -3.44 20.64 4.25
N ALA A 199 -2.10 20.70 4.18
CA ALA A 199 -1.31 19.76 3.39
C ALA A 199 -1.48 18.33 3.89
N VAL A 200 -1.51 18.10 5.20
CA VAL A 200 -1.79 16.78 5.80
C VAL A 200 -3.20 16.31 5.42
N ARG A 201 -4.21 17.15 5.53
CA ARG A 201 -5.58 16.79 5.15
C ARG A 201 -5.73 16.52 3.66
N ASP A 202 -5.08 17.32 2.79
CA ASP A 202 -5.08 17.13 1.34
C ASP A 202 -4.37 15.83 0.95
N ASN A 203 -3.31 15.47 1.68
CA ASN A 203 -2.59 14.21 1.52
C ASN A 203 -3.54 13.00 1.61
N LEU A 204 -4.36 12.94 2.64
CA LEU A 204 -5.30 11.84 2.86
C LEU A 204 -6.41 11.76 1.80
N ARG A 205 -6.79 12.91 1.21
CA ARG A 205 -7.79 12.96 0.15
C ARG A 205 -7.27 12.45 -1.20
N LYS A 206 -5.98 12.60 -1.44
CA LYS A 206 -5.31 12.23 -2.70
C LYS A 206 -4.64 10.85 -2.64
N ASN A 207 -5.00 10.02 -1.64
CA ASN A 207 -4.44 8.66 -1.60
C ASN A 207 -4.89 7.84 -2.82
N ILE A 208 -4.06 6.89 -3.21
CA ILE A 208 -4.30 5.98 -4.34
C ILE A 208 -4.97 4.66 -3.92
N LEU A 209 -5.36 4.53 -2.67
CA LEU A 209 -6.09 3.37 -2.17
C LEU A 209 -7.58 3.46 -2.49
N ALA A 210 -8.18 2.32 -2.71
CA ALA A 210 -9.58 2.20 -3.05
C ALA A 210 -10.49 2.43 -1.84
N GLY A 211 -11.06 3.65 -1.75
CA GLY A 211 -12.20 3.93 -0.90
C GLY A 211 -12.04 3.70 0.61
N VAL A 212 -10.82 3.64 1.12
CA VAL A 212 -10.55 3.38 2.54
C VAL A 212 -10.77 4.65 3.35
N ASP A 213 -11.42 4.53 4.50
CA ASP A 213 -11.61 5.64 5.42
C ASP A 213 -10.43 5.74 6.41
N ALA A 214 -9.71 6.85 6.37
CA ALA A 214 -8.58 7.11 7.28
C ALA A 214 -8.99 7.10 8.76
N ALA A 215 -10.26 7.40 9.08
CA ALA A 215 -10.78 7.37 10.44
C ALA A 215 -10.79 5.96 11.07
N THR A 216 -10.72 4.90 10.26
CA THR A 216 -10.61 3.52 10.74
C THR A 216 -9.20 3.12 11.12
N GLY A 217 -8.18 3.92 10.74
CA GLY A 217 -6.78 3.64 11.03
C GLY A 217 -6.43 3.79 12.51
N ASN A 218 -5.50 2.96 12.99
CA ASN A 218 -5.05 2.97 14.38
C ASN A 218 -3.57 3.32 14.56
N VAL A 219 -2.79 3.32 13.48
CA VAL A 219 -1.38 3.70 13.49
C VAL A 219 -1.05 4.49 12.23
N ALA A 220 -0.18 5.49 12.34
CA ALA A 220 0.28 6.24 11.19
C ALA A 220 1.74 6.68 11.32
N ALA A 221 2.39 6.90 10.17
CA ALA A 221 3.55 7.76 10.05
C ALA A 221 3.14 9.11 9.46
N CYS A 222 3.71 10.18 9.99
CA CYS A 222 3.71 11.49 9.38
C CYS A 222 5.15 11.99 9.26
N VAL A 223 5.66 12.05 8.05
CA VAL A 223 7.04 12.42 7.79
C VAL A 223 7.10 13.68 6.94
N ILE A 224 7.82 14.69 7.43
CA ILE A 224 8.07 15.94 6.70
C ILE A 224 9.50 15.93 6.20
N ILE A 225 9.66 16.15 4.91
CA ILE A 225 10.97 16.22 4.26
C ILE A 225 11.09 17.56 3.53
N GLY A 226 12.19 18.25 3.75
CA GLY A 226 12.45 19.53 3.10
C GLY A 226 13.93 19.88 3.03
N ASP A 227 14.25 20.92 2.26
CA ASP A 227 15.60 21.47 2.34
C ASP A 227 15.85 22.12 3.71
N LYS A 228 17.11 22.17 4.11
CA LYS A 228 17.50 22.65 5.46
C LYS A 228 16.98 24.07 5.72
N GLN A 229 17.08 24.98 4.75
CA GLN A 229 16.63 26.35 4.93
C GLN A 229 15.12 26.44 5.18
N SER A 230 14.34 25.67 4.45
CA SER A 230 12.89 25.60 4.64
C SER A 230 12.53 25.00 6.00
N LEU A 231 13.20 23.92 6.41
CA LEU A 231 12.94 23.30 7.73
C LEU A 231 13.29 24.22 8.89
N ASP A 232 14.46 24.91 8.83
CA ASP A 232 14.92 25.83 9.89
C ASP A 232 14.02 27.07 10.02
N SER A 233 13.20 27.38 9.01
CA SER A 233 12.26 28.52 9.01
C SER A 233 10.84 28.18 9.52
N ILE A 234 10.52 26.90 9.72
CA ILE A 234 9.18 26.50 10.16
C ILE A 234 9.07 26.63 11.68
N PRO A 235 8.05 27.32 12.20
CA PRO A 235 7.75 27.30 13.63
C PRO A 235 7.42 25.87 14.09
N GLN A 236 7.94 25.48 15.24
CA GLN A 236 7.66 24.15 15.79
C GLN A 236 6.16 23.92 16.01
N SER A 237 5.42 24.96 16.43
CA SER A 237 3.96 24.89 16.57
C SER A 237 3.26 24.51 15.28
N SER A 238 3.73 24.99 14.14
CA SER A 238 3.16 24.64 12.81
C SER A 238 3.33 23.16 12.48
N LEU A 239 4.50 22.59 12.81
CA LEU A 239 4.74 21.15 12.65
C LEU A 239 3.85 20.31 13.57
N GLU A 240 3.76 20.72 14.84
CA GLU A 240 2.91 20.01 15.82
C GLU A 240 1.45 20.01 15.43
N HIS A 241 0.91 21.15 14.96
CA HIS A 241 -0.45 21.21 14.44
C HIS A 241 -0.68 20.28 13.24
N GLY A 242 0.33 20.12 12.38
CA GLY A 242 0.26 19.16 11.28
C GLY A 242 0.14 17.71 11.76
N PHE A 243 0.96 17.31 12.75
CA PHE A 243 0.89 15.97 13.35
C PHE A 243 -0.42 15.74 14.11
N GLU A 244 -0.88 16.74 14.88
CA GLU A 244 -2.18 16.68 15.55
C GLU A 244 -3.34 16.56 14.56
N GLN A 245 -3.27 17.25 13.41
CA GLN A 245 -4.29 17.16 12.38
C GLN A 245 -4.46 15.72 11.88
N LEU A 246 -3.34 14.99 11.69
CA LEU A 246 -3.42 13.58 11.31
C LEU A 246 -4.08 12.74 12.42
N SER A 247 -3.64 12.92 13.67
CA SER A 247 -4.22 12.21 14.81
C SER A 247 -5.73 12.47 14.96
N ARG A 248 -6.18 13.71 14.73
CA ARG A 248 -7.62 14.06 14.77
C ARG A 248 -8.44 13.45 13.64
N MET A 249 -7.82 13.16 12.51
CA MET A 249 -8.47 12.51 11.34
C MET A 249 -8.56 11.00 11.45
N MET A 250 -7.81 10.41 12.38
CA MET A 250 -7.82 8.99 12.70
C MET A 250 -8.70 8.73 13.93
N GLY A 251 -8.89 7.48 14.28
CA GLY A 251 -9.63 7.10 15.48
C GLY A 251 -8.97 7.59 16.77
N SER A 252 -9.75 7.73 17.84
CA SER A 252 -9.32 8.30 19.14
C SER A 252 -8.15 7.58 19.83
N ASN A 253 -7.88 6.34 19.46
CA ASN A 253 -6.81 5.50 20.03
C ASN A 253 -5.64 5.32 19.03
N SER A 254 -5.46 6.25 18.11
CA SER A 254 -4.42 6.15 17.09
C SER A 254 -3.06 6.61 17.60
N THR A 255 -2.00 5.93 17.14
CA THR A 255 -0.61 6.32 17.36
C THR A 255 -0.04 6.94 16.09
N VAL A 256 0.63 8.10 16.20
CA VAL A 256 1.28 8.78 15.09
C VAL A 256 2.80 8.82 15.32
N HIS A 257 3.52 8.03 14.53
CA HIS A 257 4.98 8.09 14.47
C HIS A 257 5.42 9.27 13.59
N ARG A 258 6.41 10.03 14.07
CA ARG A 258 6.81 11.31 13.48
C ARG A 258 8.19 11.20 12.88
N GLY A 259 8.42 11.87 11.75
CA GLY A 259 9.74 12.00 11.16
C GLY A 259 9.95 13.36 10.52
N ILE A 260 11.14 13.95 10.67
CA ILE A 260 11.53 15.22 10.02
C ILE A 260 12.93 15.03 9.46
N TYR A 261 13.08 15.17 8.16
CA TYR A 261 14.35 14.90 7.46
C TYR A 261 14.76 16.03 6.53
N ALA A 262 16.05 16.37 6.59
CA ALA A 262 16.63 17.22 5.56
C ALA A 262 16.82 16.45 4.24
N GLY A 263 16.27 17.00 3.16
CA GLY A 263 16.38 16.50 1.79
C GLY A 263 17.20 17.42 0.90
N ALA A 264 17.65 16.90 -0.24
CA ALA A 264 18.42 17.67 -1.22
C ALA A 264 17.57 18.57 -2.14
N LYS A 265 16.27 18.29 -2.26
CA LYS A 265 15.37 19.05 -3.13
C LYS A 265 14.82 20.26 -2.39
N LYS A 266 14.76 21.42 -3.07
CA LYS A 266 14.09 22.61 -2.55
C LYS A 266 12.60 22.36 -2.29
N GLY A 267 12.09 22.97 -1.23
CA GLY A 267 10.70 22.89 -0.83
C GLY A 267 10.45 21.82 0.23
N LEU A 268 9.21 21.71 0.64
CA LEU A 268 8.74 20.86 1.69
C LEU A 268 7.65 19.93 1.18
N ALA A 269 7.61 18.71 1.71
CA ALA A 269 6.53 17.76 1.45
C ALA A 269 6.22 16.95 2.70
N VAL A 270 4.96 16.61 2.88
CA VAL A 270 4.48 15.67 3.87
C VAL A 270 4.20 14.32 3.21
N TYR A 271 4.68 13.28 3.86
CA TYR A 271 4.45 11.88 3.50
C TYR A 271 3.74 11.20 4.66
N THR A 272 2.71 10.44 4.35
CA THR A 272 1.97 9.67 5.35
C THR A 272 1.92 8.20 4.98
N ALA A 273 1.92 7.35 6.00
CA ALA A 273 1.51 5.97 5.90
C ALA A 273 0.51 5.71 7.03
N ILE A 274 -0.68 5.22 6.72
CA ILE A 274 -1.71 4.92 7.71
C ILE A 274 -2.02 3.45 7.65
N GLY A 275 -2.06 2.80 8.79
CA GLY A 275 -2.31 1.38 8.93
C GLY A 275 -3.44 1.06 9.89
N GLY A 276 -3.81 -0.22 9.95
CA GLY A 276 -4.98 -0.68 10.72
C GLY A 276 -6.31 -0.30 10.09
N LEU A 277 -6.29 0.00 8.78
CA LEU A 277 -7.49 0.39 8.04
C LEU A 277 -8.45 -0.78 7.87
N GLN A 278 -9.74 -0.49 7.91
CA GLN A 278 -10.76 -1.47 7.56
C GLN A 278 -10.86 -1.61 6.04
N ALA A 279 -11.12 -2.84 5.58
CA ALA A 279 -11.44 -3.07 4.18
C ALA A 279 -12.73 -2.30 3.86
N PRO A 280 -12.78 -1.53 2.77
CA PRO A 280 -13.96 -0.76 2.44
C PRO A 280 -15.12 -1.68 2.06
N ASP A 281 -16.23 -1.60 2.80
CA ASP A 281 -17.46 -2.32 2.49
C ASP A 281 -17.99 -1.96 1.09
N ASN A 282 -17.66 -0.77 0.62
CA ASN A 282 -18.10 -0.18 -0.65
C ASN A 282 -17.10 -0.34 -1.80
N LEU A 283 -16.02 -1.10 -1.64
CA LEU A 283 -15.03 -1.31 -2.70
C LEU A 283 -15.69 -1.85 -3.98
N PHE A 284 -16.81 -2.51 -3.82
CA PHE A 284 -17.58 -3.16 -4.85
C PHE A 284 -18.77 -2.35 -5.38
N ASP A 285 -19.35 -1.46 -4.57
CA ASP A 285 -20.43 -0.57 -5.03
C ASP A 285 -19.96 0.40 -6.11
N TYR A 286 -18.69 0.75 -6.06
CA TYR A 286 -18.03 1.59 -7.04
C TYR A 286 -17.97 0.93 -8.44
N PHE A 287 -17.79 -0.38 -8.50
CA PHE A 287 -17.73 -1.12 -9.76
C PHE A 287 -19.12 -1.40 -10.33
N PHE A 288 -20.17 -1.51 -9.50
CA PHE A 288 -21.52 -1.88 -9.91
C PHE A 288 -22.49 -0.72 -10.15
N LYS A 289 -22.12 0.53 -9.85
CA LYS A 289 -22.96 1.72 -10.14
C LYS A 289 -23.13 2.01 -11.63
N VAL A 290 -22.42 1.32 -12.51
CA VAL A 290 -22.48 1.53 -13.98
C VAL A 290 -23.71 0.89 -14.61
N ASP A 291 -24.33 -0.14 -14.02
CA ASP A 291 -25.44 -0.88 -14.62
C ASP A 291 -26.81 -0.15 -14.62
N ARG A 292 -26.92 1.02 -13.99
CA ARG A 292 -28.19 1.76 -13.92
C ARG A 292 -28.36 2.90 -14.94
N VAL A 293 -27.33 3.20 -15.73
CA VAL A 293 -27.35 4.35 -16.67
C VAL A 293 -27.63 3.94 -18.12
N TYR A 294 -27.60 2.63 -18.43
CA TYR A 294 -27.82 2.13 -19.80
C TYR A 294 -28.96 1.10 -19.90
N LYS A 295 -30.02 1.27 -19.10
CA LYS A 295 -31.32 0.64 -19.37
C LYS A 295 -32.35 1.68 -19.71
#